data_0d6db02791b42adac2cbde17f1ec44c5
#
_entry.id   0d6db02791b42adac2cbde17f1ec44c5
#
_cell.length_a   1.000
_cell.length_b   1.000
_cell.length_c   1.000
_cell.angle_alpha   90.00
_cell.angle_beta   90.00
_cell.angle_gamma   90.00
#
_symmetry.space_group_name_H-M   'P 1'
#
loop_
_entity.id
_entity.type
_entity.pdbx_description
1 polymer ?
#
loop_
_entity_poly.entity_id
_entity_poly.type
_entity_poly.pdbx_seq_one_letter_code
_entity_poly.pdbx_strand_id
1 'polypeptide(L)'
;MAHEKITCPFCGGMVTVGSVCEYCGNFVSSTSFKVDGEKKDAIHTSKQETIRAVQNAENGRWGVLDSEGLQIVPFEYDSVRIVLPFVIIGKKMSLRNNGEKLLLGAYSIKSKKILVPIEYDWIDVKSYRLEDGKCFYLETAKNVLATVRNELRRVRKYGLYNGNSEIELLPCKYERFSYYEGGSYLIFSENDKSGLCNIREGEVMFPCIYKNIWLIGKYVEVTEDKYRGLYDISSNYPIQILPILPVGGIKPVHT
;
A
#
# COMPACT_ATOMS: atom_id res chain seq x y z
N MET A 1 30.46 23.50 5.38
CA MET A 1 29.69 23.02 6.55
C MET A 1 29.89 21.51 6.61
N ALA A 2 30.48 20.99 7.69
CA ALA A 2 30.72 19.56 7.83
C ALA A 2 29.37 18.86 8.07
N HIS A 3 29.03 17.91 7.23
CA HIS A 3 27.85 17.07 7.42
C HIS A 3 28.12 16.06 8.53
N GLU A 4 27.38 16.16 9.62
CA GLU A 4 27.52 15.26 10.77
C GLU A 4 27.08 13.85 10.41
N LYS A 5 28.00 12.88 10.57
CA LYS A 5 27.71 11.45 10.42
C LYS A 5 27.31 10.88 11.78
N ILE A 6 26.21 10.18 11.81
CA ILE A 6 25.65 9.56 13.00
C ILE A 6 25.31 8.09 12.75
N THR A 7 25.08 7.37 13.83
CA THR A 7 24.56 6.00 13.73
C THR A 7 23.07 6.05 13.38
N CYS A 8 22.67 5.37 12.33
CA CYS A 8 21.28 5.29 11.91
C CYS A 8 20.41 4.68 13.02
N PRO A 9 19.38 5.38 13.49
CA PRO A 9 18.54 4.90 14.60
C PRO A 9 17.68 3.69 14.20
N PHE A 10 17.61 3.35 12.91
CA PHE A 10 16.77 2.27 12.40
C PHE A 10 17.53 0.95 12.18
N CYS A 11 18.83 1.00 11.84
CA CYS A 11 19.59 -0.20 11.48
C CYS A 11 21.00 -0.26 12.08
N GLY A 12 21.46 0.81 12.77
CA GLY A 12 22.81 0.88 13.33
C GLY A 12 23.95 1.22 12.35
N GLY A 13 23.66 1.37 11.05
CA GLY A 13 24.64 1.79 10.04
C GLY A 13 24.98 3.28 10.14
N MET A 14 26.13 3.70 9.61
CA MET A 14 26.52 5.12 9.57
C MET A 14 25.73 5.88 8.50
N VAL A 15 25.16 7.04 8.88
CA VAL A 15 24.38 7.89 7.96
C VAL A 15 24.63 9.37 8.23
N THR A 16 24.55 10.19 7.19
CA THR A 16 24.60 11.65 7.32
C THR A 16 23.23 12.18 7.71
N VAL A 17 23.15 13.07 8.70
CA VAL A 17 21.90 13.74 9.08
C VAL A 17 21.32 14.49 7.89
N GLY A 18 20.01 14.30 7.63
CA GLY A 18 19.32 14.88 6.47
C GLY A 18 19.45 14.05 5.18
N SER A 19 19.93 12.79 5.27
CA SER A 19 20.03 11.89 4.12
C SER A 19 19.31 10.55 4.37
N VAL A 20 19.16 9.78 3.30
CA VAL A 20 18.63 8.41 3.36
C VAL A 20 19.77 7.47 3.75
N CYS A 21 19.51 6.58 4.69
CA CYS A 21 20.48 5.55 5.09
C CYS A 21 20.67 4.52 3.99
N GLU A 22 21.90 4.33 3.51
CA GLU A 22 22.23 3.39 2.43
C GLU A 22 21.99 1.93 2.80
N TYR A 23 21.94 1.59 4.11
CA TYR A 23 21.73 0.23 4.59
C TYR A 23 20.27 -0.17 4.75
N CYS A 24 19.39 0.76 5.15
CA CYS A 24 17.99 0.45 5.44
C CYS A 24 16.97 1.29 4.66
N GLY A 25 17.42 2.28 3.86
CA GLY A 25 16.55 3.14 3.05
C GLY A 25 15.72 4.16 3.83
N ASN A 26 15.91 4.29 5.16
CA ASN A 26 15.16 5.24 5.97
C ASN A 26 15.82 6.63 5.93
N PHE A 27 15.00 7.68 5.82
CA PHE A 27 15.46 9.06 5.93
C PHE A 27 15.71 9.42 7.40
N VAL A 28 16.90 10.01 7.69
CA VAL A 28 17.32 10.38 9.04
C VAL A 28 17.40 11.91 9.14
N SER A 29 16.42 12.52 9.84
CA SER A 29 16.37 13.96 10.05
C SER A 29 17.06 14.38 11.37
N SER A 30 17.44 15.67 11.48
CA SER A 30 17.99 16.27 12.71
C SER A 30 17.03 16.23 13.90
N THR A 31 15.72 16.06 13.65
CA THR A 31 14.70 15.94 14.71
C THR A 31 14.61 14.53 15.31
N SER A 32 15.35 13.56 14.77
CA SER A 32 15.37 12.19 15.28
C SER A 32 16.24 12.01 16.52
N PHE A 33 16.92 13.09 17.00
CA PHE A 33 17.77 13.06 18.19
C PHE A 33 17.40 14.18 19.15
N LYS A 34 17.02 13.80 20.38
CA LYS A 34 17.13 14.68 21.56
C LYS A 34 18.25 14.13 22.39
N VAL A 35 19.31 14.95 22.55
CA VAL A 35 20.36 14.74 23.54
C VAL A 35 19.82 15.13 24.90
N ASP A 36 20.11 14.29 25.88
CA ASP A 36 19.69 14.41 27.27
C ASP A 36 20.10 15.73 27.91
N GLY A 37 19.18 16.32 28.65
CA GLY A 37 19.35 17.43 29.57
C GLY A 37 18.10 17.63 30.39
N GLU A 38 18.08 17.01 31.57
CA GLU A 38 17.20 17.15 32.73
C GLU A 38 16.01 18.11 32.66
N LYS A 39 14.75 17.59 32.79
CA LYS A 39 13.85 17.85 33.92
C LYS A 39 12.62 16.95 33.87
N LYS A 40 12.31 16.39 35.04
CA LYS A 40 11.15 15.56 35.33
C LYS A 40 9.86 16.32 35.08
N ASP A 41 9.00 15.81 34.21
CA ASP A 41 7.54 15.85 34.36
C ASP A 41 6.99 14.65 33.59
N ALA A 42 6.12 13.90 34.26
CA ALA A 42 5.61 12.61 33.80
C ALA A 42 4.71 12.80 32.56
N ILE A 43 5.28 12.55 31.39
CA ILE A 43 4.52 12.31 30.17
C ILE A 43 4.70 10.83 29.86
N HIS A 44 3.60 10.09 29.77
CA HIS A 44 3.55 8.71 29.28
C HIS A 44 4.22 8.65 27.90
N THR A 45 5.51 8.41 27.86
CA THR A 45 6.24 8.00 26.66
C THR A 45 5.89 6.54 26.43
N SER A 46 5.02 6.28 25.47
CA SER A 46 4.87 4.94 24.90
C SER A 46 6.26 4.43 24.52
N LYS A 47 6.74 3.38 25.22
CA LYS A 47 7.91 2.61 24.80
C LYS A 47 7.71 2.25 23.34
N GLN A 48 8.52 2.83 22.46
CA GLN A 48 8.54 2.43 21.07
C GLN A 48 9.13 1.04 21.05
N GLU A 49 8.26 0.02 20.91
CA GLU A 49 8.66 -1.38 20.84
C GLU A 49 9.58 -1.55 19.63
N THR A 50 10.86 -1.67 19.90
CA THR A 50 11.88 -1.94 18.87
C THR A 50 11.75 -3.41 18.49
N ILE A 51 11.25 -3.69 17.29
CA ILE A 51 11.20 -5.05 16.76
C ILE A 51 12.37 -5.28 15.81
N ARG A 52 12.86 -6.52 15.72
CA ARG A 52 13.99 -6.91 14.89
C ARG A 52 13.74 -8.21 14.13
N ALA A 53 14.18 -8.26 12.89
CA ALA A 53 14.24 -9.49 12.11
C ALA A 53 15.45 -10.31 12.57
N VAL A 54 15.24 -11.60 12.79
CA VAL A 54 16.26 -12.54 13.26
C VAL A 54 16.20 -13.80 12.42
N GLN A 55 17.36 -14.34 12.05
CA GLN A 55 17.45 -15.65 11.41
C GLN A 55 17.81 -16.71 12.46
N ASN A 56 17.05 -17.79 12.49
CA ASN A 56 17.36 -18.94 13.32
C ASN A 56 18.59 -19.68 12.74
N ALA A 57 19.64 -19.85 13.55
CA ALA A 57 20.89 -20.45 13.13
C ALA A 57 20.79 -21.95 12.78
N GLU A 58 19.81 -22.67 13.35
CA GLU A 58 19.65 -24.11 13.14
C GLU A 58 19.00 -24.44 11.81
N ASN A 59 17.97 -23.69 11.42
CA ASN A 59 17.17 -23.99 10.22
C ASN A 59 17.23 -22.90 9.14
N GLY A 60 17.94 -21.80 9.37
CA GLY A 60 18.09 -20.68 8.43
C GLY A 60 16.80 -19.89 8.19
N ARG A 61 15.72 -20.13 8.95
CA ARG A 61 14.44 -19.44 8.79
C ARG A 61 14.42 -18.11 9.52
N TRP A 62 13.70 -17.16 8.92
CA TRP A 62 13.52 -15.83 9.47
C TRP A 62 12.25 -15.72 10.31
N GLY A 63 12.34 -14.96 11.39
CA GLY A 63 11.25 -14.54 12.25
C GLY A 63 11.46 -13.11 12.73
N VAL A 64 10.57 -12.63 13.59
CA VAL A 64 10.67 -11.28 14.20
C VAL A 64 10.49 -11.40 15.70
N LEU A 65 11.38 -10.75 16.43
CA LEU A 65 11.34 -10.61 17.88
C LEU A 65 11.09 -9.16 18.27
N ASP A 66 10.49 -8.94 19.43
CA ASP A 66 10.41 -7.64 20.09
C ASP A 66 11.71 -7.30 20.85
N SER A 67 11.70 -6.18 21.58
CA SER A 67 12.83 -5.73 22.40
C SER A 67 13.15 -6.65 23.56
N GLU A 68 12.19 -7.45 24.03
CA GLU A 68 12.32 -8.39 25.15
C GLU A 68 12.72 -9.80 24.68
N GLY A 69 12.80 -10.00 23.36
CA GLY A 69 13.12 -11.29 22.75
C GLY A 69 11.90 -12.20 22.55
N LEU A 70 10.69 -11.68 22.78
CA LEU A 70 9.47 -12.45 22.52
C LEU A 70 9.19 -12.52 21.01
N GLN A 71 8.73 -13.67 20.58
CA GLN A 71 8.45 -13.93 19.17
C GLN A 71 7.14 -13.24 18.74
N ILE A 72 7.25 -12.30 17.76
CA ILE A 72 6.12 -11.65 17.10
C ILE A 72 5.73 -12.42 15.85
N VAL A 73 6.73 -12.79 15.03
CA VAL A 73 6.54 -13.55 13.79
C VAL A 73 7.33 -14.85 13.89
N PRO A 74 6.72 -16.02 13.63
CA PRO A 74 7.39 -17.32 13.78
C PRO A 74 8.57 -17.49 12.82
N PHE A 75 9.56 -18.33 13.25
CA PHE A 75 10.77 -18.64 12.46
C PHE A 75 10.48 -19.72 11.40
N GLU A 76 9.66 -19.38 10.41
CA GLU A 76 9.26 -20.30 9.36
C GLU A 76 9.35 -19.73 7.93
N TYR A 77 9.84 -18.50 7.79
CA TYR A 77 9.90 -17.79 6.52
C TYR A 77 11.31 -17.77 5.92
N ASP A 78 11.39 -17.74 4.59
CA ASP A 78 12.66 -17.62 3.86
C ASP A 78 13.15 -16.17 3.80
N SER A 79 12.24 -15.22 3.98
CA SER A 79 12.57 -13.79 4.08
C SER A 79 11.56 -13.05 4.95
N VAL A 80 12.03 -12.00 5.63
CA VAL A 80 11.18 -11.03 6.33
C VAL A 80 11.71 -9.62 6.07
N ARG A 81 10.78 -8.66 5.95
CA ARG A 81 11.08 -7.22 5.86
C ARG A 81 10.10 -6.46 6.74
N ILE A 82 10.61 -5.75 7.72
CA ILE A 82 9.79 -4.97 8.65
C ILE A 82 9.40 -3.66 7.98
N VAL A 83 8.11 -3.37 7.87
CA VAL A 83 7.53 -2.11 7.37
C VAL A 83 6.35 -1.78 8.27
N LEU A 84 6.63 -1.17 9.43
CA LEU A 84 5.63 -0.91 10.47
C LEU A 84 4.36 -0.24 9.94
N PRO A 85 3.17 -0.72 10.36
CA PRO A 85 2.90 -1.74 11.39
C PRO A 85 2.83 -3.19 10.87
N PHE A 86 3.43 -3.49 9.73
CA PHE A 86 3.41 -4.82 9.10
C PHE A 86 4.81 -5.43 9.00
N VAL A 87 4.82 -6.73 8.79
CA VAL A 87 6.01 -7.48 8.38
C VAL A 87 5.69 -8.18 7.05
N ILE A 88 6.44 -7.86 6.02
CA ILE A 88 6.37 -8.60 4.75
C ILE A 88 7.14 -9.90 4.95
N ILE A 89 6.46 -11.01 4.75
CA ILE A 89 6.95 -12.37 4.92
C ILE A 89 7.05 -13.06 3.57
N GLY A 90 8.05 -13.91 3.38
CA GLY A 90 8.24 -14.61 2.13
C GLY A 90 8.55 -16.08 2.30
N LYS A 91 7.99 -16.92 1.43
CA LYS A 91 8.31 -18.34 1.31
C LYS A 91 8.75 -18.69 -0.11
N LYS A 92 9.81 -19.47 -0.23
CA LYS A 92 10.26 -20.00 -1.50
C LYS A 92 9.39 -21.18 -1.91
N MET A 93 8.95 -21.17 -3.15
CA MET A 93 8.24 -22.28 -3.76
C MET A 93 9.04 -22.85 -4.93
N SER A 94 9.16 -24.18 -4.96
CA SER A 94 9.80 -24.88 -6.07
C SER A 94 8.89 -24.83 -7.31
N LEU A 95 9.47 -24.48 -8.45
CA LEU A 95 8.81 -24.51 -9.74
C LEU A 95 9.09 -25.84 -10.46
N ARG A 96 8.20 -26.24 -11.37
CA ARG A 96 8.30 -27.51 -12.13
C ARG A 96 9.60 -27.66 -12.95
N ASN A 97 10.28 -26.55 -13.26
CA ASN A 97 11.53 -26.50 -14.02
C ASN A 97 12.79 -26.40 -13.14
N ASN A 98 12.74 -26.92 -11.91
CA ASN A 98 13.81 -26.85 -10.91
C ASN A 98 14.24 -25.41 -10.50
N GLY A 99 13.43 -24.40 -10.82
CA GLY A 99 13.61 -23.04 -10.32
C GLY A 99 12.92 -22.84 -8.96
N GLU A 100 13.34 -21.82 -8.26
CA GLU A 100 12.65 -21.34 -7.06
C GLU A 100 12.01 -19.98 -7.32
N LYS A 101 10.85 -19.75 -6.71
CA LYS A 101 10.15 -18.46 -6.72
C LYS A 101 9.85 -18.07 -5.29
N LEU A 102 10.24 -16.84 -4.90
CA LEU A 102 9.85 -16.26 -3.63
C LEU A 102 8.45 -15.67 -3.78
N LEU A 103 7.49 -16.15 -2.99
CA LEU A 103 6.17 -15.56 -2.86
C LEU A 103 6.08 -14.80 -1.56
N LEU A 104 5.41 -13.66 -1.61
CA LEU A 104 5.29 -12.71 -0.52
C LEU A 104 3.87 -12.70 0.05
N GLY A 105 3.79 -12.49 1.36
CA GLY A 105 2.60 -12.19 2.13
C GLY A 105 2.89 -11.04 3.10
N ALA A 106 1.90 -10.65 3.89
CA ALA A 106 2.07 -9.67 4.94
C ALA A 106 1.45 -10.14 6.25
N TYR A 107 2.20 -9.96 7.33
CA TYR A 107 1.77 -10.22 8.69
C TYR A 107 1.45 -8.90 9.38
N SER A 108 0.29 -8.82 10.02
CA SER A 108 -0.09 -7.67 10.85
C SER A 108 0.40 -7.86 12.27
N ILE A 109 1.21 -6.91 12.76
CA ILE A 109 1.68 -6.90 14.14
C ILE A 109 0.52 -6.63 15.10
N LYS A 110 -0.44 -5.81 14.69
CA LYS A 110 -1.63 -5.44 15.48
C LYS A 110 -2.51 -6.66 15.78
N SER A 111 -2.91 -7.39 14.75
CA SER A 111 -3.82 -8.54 14.90
C SER A 111 -3.10 -9.86 15.16
N LYS A 112 -1.76 -9.86 15.05
CA LYS A 112 -0.89 -11.04 15.20
C LYS A 112 -1.26 -12.20 14.27
N LYS A 113 -1.65 -11.86 13.02
CA LYS A 113 -2.03 -12.85 11.99
C LYS A 113 -1.51 -12.46 10.60
N ILE A 114 -1.54 -13.41 9.69
CA ILE A 114 -1.28 -13.15 8.27
C ILE A 114 -2.49 -12.36 7.72
N LEU A 115 -2.24 -11.12 7.32
CA LEU A 115 -3.22 -10.24 6.68
C LEU A 115 -3.31 -10.51 5.19
N VAL A 116 -2.17 -10.60 4.52
CA VAL A 116 -2.08 -10.89 3.08
C VAL A 116 -1.48 -12.28 2.92
N PRO A 117 -2.16 -13.21 2.24
CA PRO A 117 -1.67 -14.58 2.05
C PRO A 117 -0.34 -14.59 1.26
N ILE A 118 0.48 -15.65 1.47
CA ILE A 118 1.80 -15.77 0.82
C ILE A 118 1.63 -16.34 -0.60
N GLU A 119 1.21 -15.49 -1.52
CA GLU A 119 0.94 -15.90 -2.90
C GLU A 119 1.26 -14.82 -3.94
N TYR A 120 1.82 -13.70 -3.51
CA TYR A 120 2.07 -12.55 -4.37
C TYR A 120 3.53 -12.45 -4.80
N ASP A 121 3.76 -11.93 -5.98
CA ASP A 121 5.11 -11.67 -6.52
C ASP A 121 5.71 -10.39 -5.92
N TRP A 122 4.85 -9.50 -5.47
CA TRP A 122 5.26 -8.20 -4.96
C TRP A 122 4.21 -7.65 -3.99
N ILE A 123 4.69 -7.01 -2.93
CA ILE A 123 3.88 -6.28 -1.94
C ILE A 123 4.61 -4.99 -1.59
N ASP A 124 3.89 -3.88 -1.62
CA ASP A 124 4.34 -2.58 -1.14
C ASP A 124 3.37 -2.03 -0.08
N VAL A 125 3.94 -1.44 0.97
CA VAL A 125 3.17 -0.80 2.04
C VAL A 125 3.20 0.69 1.83
N LYS A 126 2.05 1.28 1.56
CA LYS A 126 1.88 2.72 1.41
C LYS A 126 1.22 3.29 2.65
N SER A 127 1.64 4.48 3.05
CA SER A 127 1.00 5.21 4.13
C SER A 127 0.66 6.62 3.67
N TYR A 128 -0.53 7.07 4.04
CA TYR A 128 -0.99 8.43 3.80
C TYR A 128 -1.31 9.08 5.14
N ARG A 129 -0.96 10.36 5.26
CA ARG A 129 -1.29 11.14 6.45
C ARG A 129 -2.68 11.74 6.27
N LEU A 130 -3.58 11.40 7.17
CA LEU A 130 -4.90 12.01 7.29
C LEU A 130 -4.89 12.96 8.49
N GLU A 131 -5.90 13.81 8.61
CA GLU A 131 -6.06 14.71 9.77
C GLU A 131 -6.21 13.92 11.08
N ASP A 132 -6.84 12.76 11.02
CA ASP A 132 -7.13 11.86 12.14
C ASP A 132 -6.08 10.74 12.33
N GLY A 133 -4.97 10.76 11.59
CA GLY A 133 -3.89 9.78 11.74
C GLY A 133 -3.25 9.30 10.44
N LYS A 134 -2.64 8.11 10.49
CA LYS A 134 -2.06 7.45 9.30
C LYS A 134 -2.95 6.32 8.83
N CYS A 135 -3.27 6.33 7.55
CA CYS A 135 -3.83 5.18 6.87
C CYS A 135 -2.74 4.37 6.18
N PHE A 136 -2.83 3.05 6.27
CA PHE A 136 -1.91 2.12 5.65
C PHE A 136 -2.64 1.25 4.63
N TYR A 137 -2.00 1.05 3.48
CA TYR A 137 -2.49 0.19 2.41
C TYR A 137 -1.38 -0.73 1.97
N LEU A 138 -1.74 -1.96 1.63
CA LEU A 138 -0.82 -2.92 1.03
C LEU A 138 -1.26 -3.14 -0.41
N GLU A 139 -0.47 -2.61 -1.33
CA GLU A 139 -0.61 -2.89 -2.75
C GLU A 139 0.05 -4.24 -3.04
N THR A 140 -0.70 -5.14 -3.64
CA THR A 140 -0.24 -6.49 -3.98
C THR A 140 -0.16 -6.66 -5.49
N ALA A 141 0.75 -7.50 -5.98
CA ALA A 141 0.77 -7.82 -7.40
C ALA A 141 1.15 -9.28 -7.67
N LYS A 142 0.54 -9.82 -8.71
CA LYS A 142 0.86 -11.14 -9.30
C LYS A 142 1.23 -10.99 -10.77
N ASN A 143 2.26 -11.73 -11.20
CA ASN A 143 2.57 -11.86 -12.61
C ASN A 143 1.83 -13.08 -13.15
N VAL A 144 0.89 -12.85 -14.05
CA VAL A 144 0.07 -13.90 -14.68
C VAL A 144 0.34 -13.96 -16.18
N LEU A 145 0.15 -15.12 -16.77
CA LEU A 145 0.14 -15.27 -18.24
C LEU A 145 -1.24 -14.87 -18.74
N ALA A 146 -1.28 -13.91 -19.65
CA ALA A 146 -2.51 -13.47 -20.30
C ALA A 146 -2.31 -13.28 -21.80
N THR A 147 -3.36 -13.51 -22.58
CA THR A 147 -3.34 -13.24 -24.01
C THR A 147 -3.57 -11.73 -24.22
N VAL A 148 -2.52 -11.05 -24.73
CA VAL A 148 -2.58 -9.64 -25.08
C VAL A 148 -2.26 -9.50 -26.57
N ARG A 149 -3.21 -8.95 -27.35
CA ARG A 149 -3.08 -8.80 -28.81
C ARG A 149 -2.71 -10.12 -29.53
N ASN A 150 -3.41 -11.21 -29.15
CA ASN A 150 -3.19 -12.58 -29.64
C ASN A 150 -1.84 -13.21 -29.31
N GLU A 151 -1.06 -12.62 -28.41
CA GLU A 151 0.19 -13.16 -27.91
C GLU A 151 0.09 -13.48 -26.42
N LEU A 152 0.65 -14.61 -25.99
CA LEU A 152 0.74 -14.98 -24.59
C LEU A 152 1.88 -14.16 -23.95
N ARG A 153 1.52 -13.23 -23.08
CA ARG A 153 2.48 -12.37 -22.38
C ARG A 153 2.33 -12.46 -20.87
N ARG A 154 3.44 -12.24 -20.18
CA ARG A 154 3.41 -12.09 -18.73
C ARG A 154 2.96 -10.66 -18.41
N VAL A 155 1.82 -10.51 -17.75
CA VAL A 155 1.26 -9.23 -17.30
C VAL A 155 1.20 -9.19 -15.78
N ARG A 156 1.29 -7.98 -15.23
CA ARG A 156 1.15 -7.76 -13.79
C ARG A 156 -0.29 -7.38 -13.48
N LYS A 157 -0.88 -8.05 -12.51
CA LYS A 157 -2.21 -7.73 -11.96
C LYS A 157 -2.05 -7.23 -10.52
N TYR A 158 -2.82 -6.24 -10.15
CA TYR A 158 -2.75 -5.54 -8.87
C TYR A 158 -3.98 -5.78 -8.02
N GLY A 159 -3.79 -5.79 -6.70
CA GLY A 159 -4.81 -5.83 -5.67
C GLY A 159 -4.49 -4.86 -4.53
N LEU A 160 -5.44 -4.62 -3.65
CA LEU A 160 -5.30 -3.67 -2.55
C LEU A 160 -5.92 -4.21 -1.27
N TYR A 161 -5.18 -4.10 -0.17
CA TYR A 161 -5.65 -4.35 1.19
C TYR A 161 -5.66 -3.04 1.98
N ASN A 162 -6.70 -2.82 2.77
CA ASN A 162 -6.69 -1.75 3.78
C ASN A 162 -5.98 -2.28 5.03
N GLY A 163 -4.87 -1.64 5.39
CA GLY A 163 -4.07 -2.07 6.54
C GLY A 163 -4.68 -1.69 7.89
N ASN A 164 -5.56 -0.70 7.94
CA ASN A 164 -6.20 -0.25 9.19
C ASN A 164 -7.38 -1.16 9.56
N SER A 165 -8.26 -1.45 8.60
CA SER A 165 -9.39 -2.38 8.78
C SER A 165 -9.02 -3.85 8.55
N GLU A 166 -7.84 -4.11 7.98
CA GLU A 166 -7.31 -5.44 7.69
C GLU A 166 -8.21 -6.28 6.76
N ILE A 167 -8.79 -5.62 5.74
CA ILE A 167 -9.64 -6.26 4.73
C ILE A 167 -9.05 -6.11 3.33
N GLU A 168 -9.32 -7.07 2.45
CA GLU A 168 -9.07 -6.94 1.02
C GLU A 168 -10.11 -6.01 0.41
N LEU A 169 -9.67 -4.87 -0.15
CA LEU A 169 -10.54 -3.90 -0.82
C LEU A 169 -10.73 -4.24 -2.28
N LEU A 170 -9.64 -4.58 -2.95
CA LEU A 170 -9.63 -4.89 -4.37
C LEU A 170 -8.87 -6.19 -4.59
N PRO A 171 -9.50 -7.24 -5.15
CA PRO A 171 -8.83 -8.49 -5.47
C PRO A 171 -7.73 -8.28 -6.52
N CYS A 172 -6.69 -9.13 -6.48
CA CYS A 172 -5.53 -8.99 -7.36
C CYS A 172 -5.84 -9.43 -8.82
N LYS A 173 -6.59 -8.59 -9.53
CA LYS A 173 -6.99 -8.82 -10.93
C LYS A 173 -6.85 -7.59 -11.83
N TYR A 174 -6.70 -6.42 -11.27
CA TYR A 174 -6.67 -5.15 -12.01
C TYR A 174 -5.33 -4.91 -12.71
N GLU A 175 -5.35 -4.18 -13.81
CA GLU A 175 -4.19 -3.92 -14.68
C GLU A 175 -3.44 -2.66 -14.30
N ARG A 176 -4.14 -1.68 -13.69
CA ARG A 176 -3.57 -0.37 -13.35
C ARG A 176 -4.23 0.22 -12.13
N PHE A 177 -3.42 0.89 -11.34
CA PHE A 177 -3.81 1.73 -10.22
C PHE A 177 -3.30 3.15 -10.43
N SER A 178 -4.17 4.15 -10.20
CA SER A 178 -3.83 5.57 -10.25
C SER A 178 -4.40 6.26 -9.00
N TYR A 179 -3.50 6.81 -8.19
CA TYR A 179 -3.85 7.44 -6.91
C TYR A 179 -4.09 8.94 -7.09
N TYR A 180 -5.10 9.47 -6.39
CA TYR A 180 -5.53 10.87 -6.45
C TYR A 180 -5.70 11.45 -5.05
N GLU A 181 -5.64 12.77 -4.94
CA GLU A 181 -5.88 13.57 -3.72
C GLU A 181 -5.12 13.05 -2.49
N GLY A 182 -3.78 13.00 -2.61
CA GLY A 182 -2.93 12.54 -1.51
C GLY A 182 -3.14 11.09 -1.10
N GLY A 183 -3.79 10.27 -1.97
CA GLY A 183 -4.05 8.86 -1.73
C GLY A 183 -5.42 8.55 -1.15
N SER A 184 -6.34 9.52 -1.08
CA SER A 184 -7.71 9.28 -0.63
C SER A 184 -8.52 8.46 -1.63
N TYR A 185 -8.26 8.65 -2.93
CA TYR A 185 -8.97 7.97 -4.00
C TYR A 185 -8.03 7.17 -4.89
N LEU A 186 -8.53 6.06 -5.41
CA LEU A 186 -7.85 5.17 -6.33
C LEU A 186 -8.74 4.88 -7.53
N ILE A 187 -8.29 5.25 -8.74
CA ILE A 187 -8.86 4.73 -9.97
C ILE A 187 -8.15 3.41 -10.29
N PHE A 188 -8.92 2.35 -10.45
CA PHE A 188 -8.44 1.01 -10.83
C PHE A 188 -9.05 0.60 -12.16
N SER A 189 -8.29 -0.16 -12.98
CA SER A 189 -8.72 -0.51 -14.34
C SER A 189 -8.53 -1.98 -14.65
N GLU A 190 -9.47 -2.53 -15.42
CA GLU A 190 -9.46 -3.87 -15.97
C GLU A 190 -10.19 -3.88 -17.32
N ASN A 191 -9.60 -4.48 -18.37
CA ASN A 191 -10.19 -4.61 -19.70
C ASN A 191 -10.71 -3.27 -20.29
N ASP A 192 -9.85 -2.23 -20.25
CA ASP A 192 -10.16 -0.87 -20.72
C ASP A 192 -11.37 -0.21 -20.01
N LYS A 193 -11.79 -0.75 -18.90
CA LYS A 193 -12.79 -0.16 -18.01
C LYS A 193 -12.13 0.32 -16.72
N SER A 194 -12.72 1.31 -16.09
CA SER A 194 -12.25 1.94 -14.87
C SER A 194 -13.32 1.94 -13.79
N GLY A 195 -12.86 1.82 -12.54
CA GLY A 195 -13.65 1.99 -11.33
C GLY A 195 -12.97 2.97 -10.39
N LEU A 196 -13.66 3.41 -9.36
CA LEU A 196 -13.17 4.32 -8.32
C LEU A 196 -13.38 3.73 -6.94
N CYS A 197 -12.34 3.75 -6.12
CA CYS A 197 -12.37 3.36 -4.72
C CYS A 197 -12.03 4.58 -3.85
N ASN A 198 -12.81 4.83 -2.80
CA ASN A 198 -12.41 5.65 -1.66
C ASN A 198 -11.58 4.77 -0.73
N ILE A 199 -10.27 4.97 -0.74
CA ILE A 199 -9.37 4.12 0.03
C ILE A 199 -9.50 4.42 1.53
N ARG A 200 -9.76 5.69 1.89
CA ARG A 200 -9.90 6.12 3.29
C ARG A 200 -11.04 5.37 3.99
N GLU A 201 -12.19 5.34 3.35
CA GLU A 201 -13.38 4.65 3.88
C GLU A 201 -13.37 3.14 3.59
N GLY A 202 -12.51 2.70 2.66
CA GLY A 202 -12.43 1.30 2.28
C GLY A 202 -13.60 0.83 1.41
N GLU A 203 -14.12 1.72 0.54
CA GLU A 203 -15.31 1.45 -0.25
C GLU A 203 -15.07 1.64 -1.75
N VAL A 204 -15.66 0.75 -2.54
CA VAL A 204 -15.73 0.90 -4.00
C VAL A 204 -16.92 1.80 -4.33
N MET A 205 -16.63 3.04 -4.70
CA MET A 205 -17.66 4.05 -5.05
C MET A 205 -18.25 3.82 -6.44
N PHE A 206 -17.41 3.47 -7.40
CA PHE A 206 -17.81 3.18 -8.78
C PHE A 206 -17.21 1.83 -9.22
N PRO A 207 -18.03 0.88 -9.69
CA PRO A 207 -17.53 -0.39 -10.20
C PRO A 207 -16.70 -0.20 -11.49
N CYS A 208 -15.88 -1.20 -11.82
CA CYS A 208 -15.00 -1.17 -13.00
C CYS A 208 -15.76 -1.43 -14.31
N ILE A 209 -16.65 -0.50 -14.68
CA ILE A 209 -17.51 -0.60 -15.88
C ILE A 209 -17.41 0.63 -16.79
N TYR A 210 -16.89 1.74 -16.31
CA TYR A 210 -16.81 2.99 -17.03
C TYR A 210 -15.60 3.04 -17.95
N LYS A 211 -15.74 3.66 -19.12
CA LYS A 211 -14.62 3.84 -20.05
C LYS A 211 -13.56 4.77 -19.49
N ASN A 212 -14.00 5.88 -18.87
CA ASN A 212 -13.12 6.79 -18.16
C ASN A 212 -13.79 7.31 -16.89
N ILE A 213 -12.95 7.64 -15.91
CA ILE A 213 -13.33 8.32 -14.68
C ILE A 213 -12.35 9.48 -14.48
N TRP A 214 -12.86 10.68 -14.22
CA TRP A 214 -12.06 11.86 -13.87
C TRP A 214 -12.53 12.44 -12.55
N LEU A 215 -11.56 12.71 -11.66
CA LEU A 215 -11.80 13.44 -10.42
C LEU A 215 -11.51 14.93 -10.66
N ILE A 216 -12.45 15.79 -10.26
CA ILE A 216 -12.35 17.24 -10.35
C ILE A 216 -12.81 17.82 -9.02
N GLY A 217 -11.87 17.93 -8.06
CA GLY A 217 -12.19 18.26 -6.67
C GLY A 217 -13.19 17.25 -6.10
N LYS A 218 -14.31 17.74 -5.55
CA LYS A 218 -15.36 16.87 -4.99
C LYS A 218 -16.30 16.23 -6.04
N TYR A 219 -16.01 16.39 -7.30
CA TYR A 219 -16.85 15.86 -8.38
C TYR A 219 -16.13 14.74 -9.12
N VAL A 220 -16.91 13.77 -9.56
CA VAL A 220 -16.46 12.68 -10.44
C VAL A 220 -17.27 12.70 -11.72
N GLU A 221 -16.57 12.83 -12.83
CA GLU A 221 -17.14 12.62 -14.16
C GLU A 221 -16.87 11.18 -14.58
N VAL A 222 -17.90 10.47 -14.98
CA VAL A 222 -17.80 9.13 -15.58
C VAL A 222 -18.26 9.15 -17.01
N THR A 223 -17.61 8.37 -17.88
CA THR A 223 -18.07 8.15 -19.25
C THR A 223 -18.24 6.67 -19.52
N GLU A 224 -19.31 6.35 -20.23
CA GLU A 224 -19.60 5.03 -20.77
C GLU A 224 -19.95 5.20 -22.25
N ASP A 225 -19.04 4.77 -23.12
CA ASP A 225 -19.13 4.94 -24.58
C ASP A 225 -19.46 6.38 -25.00
N LYS A 226 -20.72 6.64 -25.37
CA LYS A 226 -21.22 7.95 -25.81
C LYS A 226 -21.91 8.74 -24.68
N TYR A 227 -21.93 8.22 -23.49
CA TYR A 227 -22.65 8.81 -22.36
C TYR A 227 -21.70 9.37 -21.32
N ARG A 228 -22.12 10.45 -20.67
CA ARG A 228 -21.36 11.13 -19.60
C ARG A 228 -22.29 11.40 -18.42
N GLY A 229 -21.81 11.12 -17.20
CA GLY A 229 -22.49 11.44 -15.96
C GLY A 229 -21.58 12.23 -15.02
N LEU A 230 -22.17 13.05 -14.15
CA LEU A 230 -21.46 13.80 -13.12
C LEU A 230 -22.03 13.47 -11.74
N TYR A 231 -21.14 13.25 -10.79
CA TYR A 231 -21.47 12.87 -9.42
C TYR A 231 -20.73 13.76 -8.41
N ASP A 232 -21.41 14.12 -7.31
CA ASP A 232 -20.78 14.70 -6.11
C ASP A 232 -20.36 13.55 -5.17
N ILE A 233 -19.10 13.55 -4.77
CA ILE A 233 -18.51 12.57 -3.87
C ILE A 233 -18.10 13.17 -2.52
N SER A 234 -18.70 14.31 -2.12
CA SER A 234 -18.46 14.90 -0.80
C SER A 234 -18.92 14.01 0.35
N SER A 235 -19.85 13.09 0.08
CA SER A 235 -20.31 12.06 0.99
C SER A 235 -19.80 10.68 0.56
N ASN A 236 -19.84 9.70 1.46
CA ASN A 236 -19.44 8.31 1.18
C ASN A 236 -20.26 7.68 0.03
N TYR A 237 -21.45 8.20 -0.22
CA TYR A 237 -22.30 7.74 -1.32
C TYR A 237 -22.31 8.79 -2.44
N PRO A 238 -21.89 8.42 -3.66
CA PRO A 238 -21.93 9.33 -4.81
C PRO A 238 -23.36 9.81 -5.09
N ILE A 239 -23.56 11.13 -5.12
CA ILE A 239 -24.84 11.75 -5.46
C ILE A 239 -24.78 12.16 -6.93
N GLN A 240 -25.64 11.57 -7.74
CA GLN A 240 -25.73 11.93 -9.16
C GLN A 240 -26.27 13.34 -9.33
N ILE A 241 -25.44 14.23 -9.89
CA ILE A 241 -25.81 15.64 -10.19
C ILE A 241 -26.41 15.74 -11.57
N LEU A 242 -25.75 15.10 -12.55
CA LEU A 242 -26.22 15.03 -13.93
C LEU A 242 -26.38 13.57 -14.32
N PRO A 243 -27.52 13.21 -14.95
CA PRO A 243 -27.71 11.87 -15.47
C PRO A 243 -26.67 11.54 -16.54
N ILE A 244 -26.51 10.26 -16.84
CA ILE A 244 -25.64 9.83 -17.93
C ILE A 244 -26.30 10.27 -19.27
N LEU A 245 -25.81 11.36 -19.85
CA LEU A 245 -26.31 11.97 -21.06
C LEU A 245 -25.41 11.64 -22.28
N PRO A 246 -25.95 11.58 -23.50
CA PRO A 246 -25.15 11.42 -24.72
C PRO A 246 -24.10 12.51 -24.86
N VAL A 247 -22.87 12.14 -25.20
CA VAL A 247 -21.80 13.08 -25.54
C VAL A 247 -22.13 13.71 -26.92
N GLY A 248 -22.56 14.95 -26.93
CA GLY A 248 -22.88 15.70 -28.16
C GLY A 248 -24.32 16.20 -28.30
N GLY A 249 -25.14 16.07 -27.27
CA GLY A 249 -26.57 16.38 -27.37
C GLY A 249 -27.12 17.40 -26.38
N ILE A 250 -26.61 18.63 -26.37
CA ILE A 250 -27.43 19.81 -26.14
C ILE A 250 -27.04 20.79 -27.24
N LYS A 251 -27.72 20.74 -28.38
CA LYS A 251 -27.76 21.89 -29.26
C LYS A 251 -28.53 22.97 -28.48
N PRO A 252 -27.97 24.20 -28.32
CA PRO A 252 -28.73 25.29 -27.75
C PRO A 252 -29.94 25.50 -28.67
N VAL A 253 -31.12 25.45 -28.07
CA VAL A 253 -32.35 25.90 -28.76
C VAL A 253 -32.19 27.39 -28.88
N HIS A 254 -31.85 27.86 -30.08
CA HIS A 254 -31.94 29.28 -30.42
C HIS A 254 -33.44 29.64 -30.45
N THR A 255 -33.90 30.34 -29.42
CA THR A 255 -35.14 31.14 -29.46
C THR A 255 -34.84 32.51 -30.00
#